data_823f5cff175ab98f8500cdc23f27cfd5
#
_entry.id   823f5cff175ab98f8500cdc23f27cfd5
#
_cell.length_a   1.000
_cell.length_b   1.000
_cell.length_c   1.000
_cell.angle_alpha   90.00
_cell.angle_beta   90.00
_cell.angle_gamma   90.00
#
_symmetry.space_group_name_H-M   'P 1'
#
loop_
_entity.id
_entity.type
_entity.pdbx_description
1 polymer ?
#
loop_
_entity_poly.entity_id
_entity_poly.type
_entity_poly.pdbx_seq_one_letter_code
_entity_poly.pdbx_strand_id
1 'polypeptide(L)'
;MPMVLITDKIYPKLANTLSDNQINWIDKVGNCDIRHKSLIIKIAGQKDNTPTKPSSTSKISETNIKLILFFLQNPESVNWAYREIQEKVGLSLGTITKAFDLLKAKQYLVQTEKGRKISMREELVEWWQQQYNEFLKPKLLINRMTFRSPEHRRKWKEMLLPEGMYWGGDCGANLVDGYLIPGEFEIYSDVASSLLLRTGAVMPAPNGEIRIYKKFWIGKAN
;
A
#
# COMPACT_ATOMS: atom_id res chain seq x y z
N MET A 1 -6.15 7.57 44.54
CA MET A 1 -6.02 6.34 43.71
C MET A 1 -4.66 6.42 43.04
N PRO A 2 -3.78 5.42 43.10
CA PRO A 2 -2.50 5.50 42.44
C PRO A 2 -2.71 5.48 40.90
N MET A 3 -2.09 6.40 40.21
CA MET A 3 -2.06 6.41 38.74
C MET A 3 -0.85 5.60 38.25
N VAL A 4 -1.01 4.86 37.17
CA VAL A 4 0.06 4.14 36.48
C VAL A 4 0.07 4.58 35.02
N LEU A 5 1.21 5.04 34.51
CA LEU A 5 1.42 5.33 33.12
C LEU A 5 1.67 4.00 32.36
N ILE A 6 0.84 3.72 31.36
CA ILE A 6 0.99 2.54 30.49
C ILE A 6 1.32 3.04 29.09
N THR A 7 2.38 2.50 28.49
CA THR A 7 2.84 2.92 27.16
C THR A 7 3.55 1.79 26.41
N ASP A 8 3.73 1.93 25.11
CA ASP A 8 4.41 0.92 24.28
C ASP A 8 5.89 0.79 24.63
N LYS A 9 6.58 1.90 24.91
CA LYS A 9 8.01 1.90 25.21
C LYS A 9 8.42 3.10 26.08
N ILE A 10 9.24 2.84 27.07
CA ILE A 10 9.89 3.88 27.88
C ILE A 10 11.40 3.81 27.72
N TYR A 11 12.00 4.92 27.29
CA TYR A 11 13.46 5.03 27.19
C TYR A 11 14.09 5.27 28.56
N PRO A 12 15.33 4.80 28.80
CA PRO A 12 15.96 4.85 30.13
C PRO A 12 15.97 6.24 30.79
N LYS A 13 16.18 7.30 30.01
CA LYS A 13 16.15 8.67 30.52
C LYS A 13 14.77 9.07 31.05
N LEU A 14 13.72 8.72 30.32
CA LEU A 14 12.33 8.99 30.73
C LEU A 14 11.95 8.09 31.91
N ALA A 15 12.35 6.81 31.92
CA ALA A 15 12.12 5.89 33.02
C ALA A 15 12.67 6.44 34.34
N ASN A 16 13.91 6.93 34.35
CA ASN A 16 14.52 7.54 35.52
C ASN A 16 13.74 8.80 35.97
N THR A 17 13.40 9.69 35.02
CA THR A 17 12.62 10.90 35.34
C THR A 17 11.27 10.55 35.97
N LEU A 18 10.57 9.55 35.46
CA LEU A 18 9.28 9.10 36.02
C LEU A 18 9.45 8.52 37.42
N SER A 19 10.48 7.67 37.60
CA SER A 19 10.79 7.07 38.91
C SER A 19 11.19 8.11 39.95
N ASP A 20 12.00 9.10 39.58
CA ASP A 20 12.45 10.19 40.46
C ASP A 20 11.26 11.08 40.88
N ASN A 21 10.27 11.23 40.03
CA ASN A 21 9.03 11.95 40.33
C ASN A 21 7.93 11.05 40.94
N GLN A 22 8.27 9.83 41.34
CA GLN A 22 7.35 8.87 41.99
C GLN A 22 6.11 8.56 41.10
N ILE A 23 6.24 8.65 39.77
CA ILE A 23 5.19 8.28 38.85
C ILE A 23 5.36 6.78 38.53
N ASN A 24 4.33 6.00 38.85
CA ASN A 24 4.30 4.60 38.49
C ASN A 24 4.16 4.44 36.97
N TRP A 25 4.90 3.50 36.40
CA TRP A 25 4.87 3.25 34.96
C TRP A 25 5.12 1.77 34.63
N ILE A 26 4.61 1.35 33.49
CA ILE A 26 4.86 0.05 32.87
C ILE A 26 4.87 0.20 31.34
N ASP A 27 5.81 -0.47 30.68
CA ASP A 27 5.83 -0.57 29.23
C ASP A 27 5.35 -1.95 28.73
N LYS A 28 5.11 -2.03 27.42
CA LYS A 28 4.58 -3.22 26.76
C LYS A 28 5.42 -4.49 26.96
N VAL A 29 6.73 -4.36 27.16
CA VAL A 29 7.64 -5.52 27.33
C VAL A 29 7.80 -5.91 28.79
N GLY A 30 7.13 -5.20 29.71
CA GLY A 30 7.13 -5.51 31.13
C GLY A 30 8.20 -4.80 31.94
N ASN A 31 8.94 -3.82 31.37
CA ASN A 31 9.71 -2.92 32.23
C ASN A 31 8.74 -2.05 33.03
N CYS A 32 8.98 -1.90 34.31
CA CYS A 32 8.11 -1.11 35.18
C CYS A 32 8.84 -0.59 36.42
N ASP A 33 8.31 0.49 36.99
CA ASP A 33 8.58 0.93 38.37
C ASP A 33 7.24 1.29 39.01
N ILE A 34 6.74 0.39 39.85
CA ILE A 34 5.44 0.52 40.51
C ILE A 34 5.66 0.52 42.02
N ARG A 35 5.19 1.56 42.67
CA ARG A 35 5.30 1.73 44.12
C ARG A 35 3.95 2.07 44.73
N HIS A 36 3.49 1.27 45.63
CA HIS A 36 2.27 1.50 46.36
C HIS A 36 2.34 0.88 47.77
N LYS A 37 2.27 1.71 48.81
CA LYS A 37 2.41 1.26 50.23
C LYS A 37 3.69 0.42 50.42
N SER A 38 3.54 -0.84 50.79
CA SER A 38 4.64 -1.80 51.00
C SER A 38 5.04 -2.56 49.72
N LEU A 39 4.35 -2.34 48.59
CA LEU A 39 4.63 -3.01 47.34
C LEU A 39 5.58 -2.18 46.48
N ILE A 40 6.72 -2.75 46.10
CA ILE A 40 7.65 -2.16 45.13
C ILE A 40 7.94 -3.22 44.08
N ILE A 41 7.61 -2.91 42.81
CA ILE A 41 7.93 -3.74 41.65
C ILE A 41 8.80 -2.90 40.71
N LYS A 42 10.05 -3.31 40.53
CA LYS A 42 10.96 -2.66 39.59
C LYS A 42 11.56 -3.72 38.68
N ILE A 43 11.21 -3.64 37.40
CA ILE A 43 11.72 -4.51 36.34
C ILE A 43 12.33 -3.59 35.28
N ALA A 44 13.58 -3.85 34.92
CA ALA A 44 14.29 -3.09 33.90
C ALA A 44 15.14 -4.02 33.04
N GLY A 45 15.41 -3.59 31.78
CA GLY A 45 16.26 -4.34 30.86
C GLY A 45 15.54 -5.39 30.04
N GLN A 46 14.22 -5.48 30.16
CA GLN A 46 13.42 -6.29 29.23
C GLN A 46 13.54 -5.69 27.84
N LYS A 47 13.96 -6.53 26.89
CA LYS A 47 14.04 -6.15 25.47
C LYS A 47 12.83 -6.67 24.74
N ASP A 48 12.30 -5.87 23.85
CA ASP A 48 11.27 -6.32 22.94
C ASP A 48 11.90 -7.35 21.99
N ASN A 49 11.78 -8.63 22.32
CA ASN A 49 12.19 -9.74 21.47
C ASN A 49 11.08 -10.12 20.48
N THR A 50 9.95 -9.45 20.51
CA THR A 50 9.02 -9.53 19.38
C THR A 50 9.79 -9.08 18.14
N PRO A 51 9.80 -9.88 17.05
CA PRO A 51 10.34 -9.41 15.80
C PRO A 51 9.68 -8.06 15.57
N THR A 52 10.48 -7.00 15.55
CA THR A 52 10.02 -5.65 15.31
C THR A 52 9.13 -5.73 14.10
N LYS A 53 7.82 -5.52 14.27
CA LYS A 53 6.98 -5.19 13.12
C LYS A 53 7.77 -4.10 12.41
N PRO A 54 8.17 -4.30 11.15
CA PRO A 54 8.90 -3.26 10.45
C PRO A 54 8.10 -1.99 10.69
N SER A 55 8.75 -0.97 11.20
CA SER A 55 8.10 0.30 11.51
C SER A 55 7.20 0.63 10.33
N SER A 56 5.95 0.97 10.57
CA SER A 56 4.91 1.23 9.57
C SER A 56 5.30 2.28 8.51
N THR A 57 6.52 2.73 8.54
CA THR A 57 7.14 3.75 7.68
C THR A 57 8.34 3.25 6.88
N SER A 58 8.65 1.95 6.81
CA SER A 58 9.64 1.50 5.85
C SER A 58 9.05 1.61 4.45
N LYS A 59 9.47 2.65 3.74
CA LYS A 59 9.10 2.94 2.36
C LYS A 59 9.30 1.68 1.50
N ILE A 60 8.21 1.13 1.03
CA ILE A 60 8.25 0.00 0.10
C ILE A 60 8.80 0.48 -1.26
N SER A 61 9.60 -0.33 -1.92
CA SER A 61 10.05 0.01 -3.27
C SER A 61 8.90 -0.06 -4.27
N GLU A 62 8.92 0.82 -5.28
CA GLU A 62 7.93 0.82 -6.36
C GLU A 62 7.80 -0.55 -7.03
N THR A 63 8.93 -1.23 -7.19
CA THR A 63 8.99 -2.57 -7.78
C THR A 63 8.26 -3.60 -6.93
N ASN A 64 8.37 -3.50 -5.59
CA ASN A 64 7.64 -4.38 -4.70
C ASN A 64 6.13 -4.08 -4.73
N ILE A 65 5.72 -2.81 -4.84
CA ILE A 65 4.30 -2.46 -5.01
C ILE A 65 3.72 -3.14 -6.26
N LYS A 66 4.45 -3.09 -7.38
CA LYS A 66 4.04 -3.71 -8.65
C LYS A 66 3.97 -5.24 -8.54
N LEU A 67 4.98 -5.85 -7.89
CA LEU A 67 5.05 -7.31 -7.74
C LEU A 67 3.97 -7.84 -6.80
N ILE A 68 3.66 -7.11 -5.73
CA ILE A 68 2.57 -7.49 -4.81
C ILE A 68 1.23 -7.42 -5.52
N LEU A 69 0.99 -6.41 -6.36
CA LEU A 69 -0.21 -6.37 -7.20
C LEU A 69 -0.30 -7.62 -8.10
N PHE A 70 0.81 -8.01 -8.73
CA PHE A 70 0.86 -9.22 -9.54
C PHE A 70 0.46 -10.47 -8.75
N PHE A 71 0.93 -10.62 -7.52
CA PHE A 71 0.54 -11.73 -6.63
C PHE A 71 -0.93 -11.65 -6.18
N LEU A 72 -1.46 -10.45 -5.97
CA LEU A 72 -2.88 -10.26 -5.64
C LEU A 72 -3.80 -10.63 -6.81
N GLN A 73 -3.37 -10.36 -8.04
CA GLN A 73 -4.10 -10.72 -9.26
C GLN A 73 -3.95 -12.21 -9.62
N ASN A 74 -2.81 -12.82 -9.27
CA ASN A 74 -2.46 -14.21 -9.58
C ASN A 74 -2.01 -14.93 -8.31
N PRO A 75 -2.92 -15.26 -7.39
CA PRO A 75 -2.55 -15.81 -6.07
C PRO A 75 -1.73 -17.11 -6.14
N GLU A 76 -1.95 -17.93 -7.15
CA GLU A 76 -1.21 -19.18 -7.40
C GLU A 76 0.27 -18.91 -7.71
N SER A 77 0.60 -17.75 -8.26
CA SER A 77 1.97 -17.40 -8.66
C SER A 77 2.95 -17.32 -7.49
N VAL A 78 2.47 -17.23 -6.26
CA VAL A 78 3.34 -17.31 -5.07
C VAL A 78 4.02 -18.68 -4.94
N ASN A 79 3.49 -19.71 -5.61
CA ASN A 79 4.05 -21.06 -5.66
C ASN A 79 4.99 -21.33 -6.84
N TRP A 80 5.03 -20.43 -7.81
CA TRP A 80 5.91 -20.58 -8.97
C TRP A 80 7.38 -20.53 -8.57
N ALA A 81 8.25 -21.09 -9.40
CA ALA A 81 9.68 -20.91 -9.24
C ALA A 81 10.06 -19.44 -9.42
N TYR A 82 11.05 -18.95 -8.68
CA TYR A 82 11.46 -17.54 -8.76
C TYR A 82 11.91 -17.13 -10.18
N ARG A 83 12.46 -18.06 -10.95
CA ARG A 83 12.82 -17.81 -12.36
C ARG A 83 11.60 -17.64 -13.24
N GLU A 84 10.56 -18.42 -13.02
CA GLU A 84 9.29 -18.30 -13.75
C GLU A 84 8.62 -16.95 -13.45
N ILE A 85 8.59 -16.53 -12.16
CA ILE A 85 8.13 -15.19 -11.79
C ILE A 85 8.99 -14.14 -12.50
N GLN A 86 10.32 -14.29 -12.48
CA GLN A 86 11.25 -13.35 -13.13
C GLN A 86 10.93 -13.17 -14.61
N GLU A 87 10.77 -14.26 -15.35
CA GLU A 87 10.42 -14.23 -16.78
C GLU A 87 9.10 -13.53 -17.03
N LYS A 88 8.10 -13.76 -16.16
CA LYS A 88 6.78 -13.18 -16.29
C LYS A 88 6.73 -11.69 -15.99
N VAL A 89 7.46 -11.27 -14.94
CA VAL A 89 7.36 -9.87 -14.43
C VAL A 89 8.53 -9.00 -14.88
N GLY A 90 9.61 -9.56 -15.43
CA GLY A 90 10.78 -8.83 -15.89
C GLY A 90 11.62 -8.22 -14.75
N LEU A 91 11.57 -8.78 -13.54
CA LEU A 91 12.28 -8.28 -12.36
C LEU A 91 13.45 -9.18 -11.96
N SER A 92 14.45 -8.63 -11.26
CA SER A 92 15.58 -9.44 -10.78
C SER A 92 15.14 -10.41 -9.67
N LEU A 93 15.84 -11.57 -9.57
CA LEU A 93 15.62 -12.54 -8.50
C LEU A 93 15.73 -11.93 -7.11
N GLY A 94 16.70 -11.03 -6.90
CA GLY A 94 16.85 -10.34 -5.62
C GLY A 94 15.66 -9.45 -5.25
N THR A 95 15.00 -8.84 -6.24
CA THR A 95 13.77 -8.08 -6.02
C THR A 95 12.62 -9.00 -5.62
N ILE A 96 12.49 -10.12 -6.30
CA ILE A 96 11.46 -11.13 -6.01
C ILE A 96 11.65 -11.67 -4.58
N THR A 97 12.88 -12.04 -4.21
CA THR A 97 13.20 -12.50 -2.85
C THR A 97 12.80 -11.48 -1.80
N LYS A 98 13.18 -10.20 -1.98
CA LYS A 98 12.82 -9.12 -1.04
C LYS A 98 11.31 -8.95 -0.89
N ALA A 99 10.54 -9.11 -1.97
CA ALA A 99 9.08 -9.04 -1.89
C ALA A 99 8.49 -10.21 -1.09
N PHE A 100 9.00 -11.44 -1.31
CA PHE A 100 8.60 -12.60 -0.52
C PHE A 100 8.95 -12.44 0.96
N ASP A 101 10.14 -11.95 1.27
CA ASP A 101 10.58 -11.71 2.67
C ASP A 101 9.72 -10.64 3.33
N LEU A 102 9.37 -9.58 2.60
CA LEU A 102 8.46 -8.53 3.08
C LEU A 102 7.07 -9.10 3.41
N LEU A 103 6.50 -9.90 2.49
CA LEU A 103 5.18 -10.51 2.71
C LEU A 103 5.19 -11.50 3.88
N LYS A 104 6.26 -12.28 4.05
CA LYS A 104 6.45 -13.16 5.21
C LYS A 104 6.58 -12.38 6.51
N ALA A 105 7.42 -11.34 6.54
CA ALA A 105 7.62 -10.51 7.72
C ALA A 105 6.33 -9.82 8.18
N LYS A 106 5.45 -9.47 7.23
CA LYS A 106 4.12 -8.92 7.51
C LYS A 106 3.02 -9.97 7.73
N GLN A 107 3.37 -11.25 7.69
CA GLN A 107 2.44 -12.37 7.83
C GLN A 107 1.36 -12.45 6.73
N TYR A 108 1.57 -11.77 5.61
CA TYR A 108 0.72 -11.86 4.43
C TYR A 108 1.02 -13.07 3.53
N LEU A 109 2.13 -13.76 3.78
CA LEU A 109 2.50 -15.00 3.11
C LEU A 109 2.83 -16.06 4.14
N VAL A 110 2.11 -17.17 4.10
CA VAL A 110 2.29 -18.31 5.00
C VAL A 110 2.69 -19.56 4.24
N GLN A 111 3.48 -20.42 4.88
CA GLN A 111 3.79 -21.76 4.37
C GLN A 111 2.75 -22.75 4.90
N THR A 112 2.15 -23.54 4.00
CA THR A 112 1.22 -24.62 4.33
C THR A 112 1.76 -25.93 3.80
N GLU A 113 1.12 -27.06 4.12
CA GLU A 113 1.45 -28.38 3.56
C GLU A 113 1.33 -28.42 2.03
N LYS A 114 0.42 -27.62 1.46
CA LYS A 114 0.17 -27.51 0.01
C LYS A 114 1.01 -26.45 -0.70
N GLY A 115 1.94 -25.80 0.03
CA GLY A 115 2.78 -24.73 -0.50
C GLY A 115 2.53 -23.37 0.16
N ARG A 116 2.95 -22.30 -0.51
CA ARG A 116 2.79 -20.92 -0.04
C ARG A 116 1.37 -20.43 -0.33
N LYS A 117 0.81 -19.63 0.59
CA LYS A 117 -0.52 -19.04 0.43
C LYS A 117 -0.51 -17.59 0.92
N ILE A 118 -1.20 -16.72 0.19
CA ILE A 118 -1.52 -15.38 0.69
C ILE A 118 -2.56 -15.52 1.81
N SER A 119 -2.22 -14.99 2.98
CA SER A 119 -3.13 -14.88 4.13
C SER A 119 -3.61 -13.43 4.26
N MET A 120 -4.68 -13.21 5.01
CA MET A 120 -5.21 -11.87 5.29
C MET A 120 -5.27 -11.01 4.01
N ARG A 121 -5.94 -11.54 2.98
CA ARG A 121 -5.93 -10.92 1.63
C ARG A 121 -6.52 -9.52 1.63
N GLU A 122 -7.54 -9.28 2.41
CA GLU A 122 -8.22 -7.99 2.51
C GLU A 122 -7.29 -6.94 3.12
N GLU A 123 -6.63 -7.25 4.23
CA GLU A 123 -5.66 -6.38 4.88
C GLU A 123 -4.42 -6.15 3.99
N LEU A 124 -4.02 -7.15 3.21
CA LEU A 124 -2.95 -6.98 2.24
C LEU A 124 -3.36 -6.02 1.12
N VAL A 125 -4.60 -6.08 0.64
CA VAL A 125 -5.14 -5.15 -0.37
C VAL A 125 -5.19 -3.73 0.18
N GLU A 126 -5.70 -3.53 1.40
CA GLU A 126 -5.75 -2.22 2.05
C GLU A 126 -4.35 -1.64 2.25
N TRP A 127 -3.43 -2.44 2.77
CA TRP A 127 -2.06 -2.02 2.93
C TRP A 127 -1.40 -1.70 1.59
N TRP A 128 -1.61 -2.53 0.55
CA TRP A 128 -1.10 -2.29 -0.78
C TRP A 128 -1.64 -0.98 -1.38
N GLN A 129 -2.95 -0.72 -1.26
CA GLN A 129 -3.58 0.52 -1.72
C GLN A 129 -2.96 1.76 -1.06
N GLN A 130 -2.69 1.69 0.23
CA GLN A 130 -2.03 2.75 0.98
C GLN A 130 -0.63 3.03 0.43
N GLN A 131 0.18 1.97 0.24
CA GLN A 131 1.53 2.09 -0.32
C GLN A 131 1.51 2.60 -1.77
N TYR A 132 0.57 2.13 -2.56
CA TYR A 132 0.38 2.57 -3.94
C TYR A 132 0.04 4.07 -4.00
N ASN A 133 -0.95 4.52 -3.24
CA ASN A 133 -1.39 5.91 -3.25
C ASN A 133 -0.30 6.87 -2.75
N GLU A 134 0.46 6.47 -1.74
CA GLU A 134 1.50 7.30 -1.13
C GLU A 134 2.79 7.35 -1.96
N PHE A 135 3.26 6.21 -2.46
CA PHE A 135 4.63 6.12 -3.00
C PHE A 135 4.72 5.89 -4.50
N LEU A 136 3.71 5.29 -5.14
CA LEU A 136 3.77 4.96 -6.56
C LEU A 136 2.90 5.89 -7.41
N LYS A 137 1.63 6.03 -7.08
CA LYS A 137 0.65 6.78 -7.89
C LYS A 137 1.10 8.22 -8.25
N PRO A 138 1.66 9.02 -7.32
CA PRO A 138 2.12 10.39 -7.66
C PRO A 138 3.19 10.43 -8.74
N LYS A 139 4.03 9.39 -8.83
CA LYS A 139 5.12 9.30 -9.80
C LYS A 139 4.69 8.79 -11.16
N LEU A 140 3.50 8.23 -11.24
CA LEU A 140 2.94 7.71 -12.49
C LEU A 140 2.20 8.78 -13.28
N LEU A 141 1.91 9.95 -12.71
CA LEU A 141 1.19 11.02 -13.39
C LEU A 141 2.00 11.51 -14.59
N ILE A 142 1.43 11.38 -15.79
CA ILE A 142 2.04 11.81 -17.06
C ILE A 142 1.51 13.17 -17.47
N ASN A 143 0.17 13.33 -17.40
CA ASN A 143 -0.50 14.50 -17.97
C ASN A 143 -1.86 14.71 -17.31
N ARG A 144 -2.42 15.91 -17.55
CA ARG A 144 -3.80 16.24 -17.18
C ARG A 144 -4.52 16.81 -18.38
N MET A 145 -5.80 16.48 -18.49
CA MET A 145 -6.70 16.98 -19.51
C MET A 145 -8.04 17.34 -18.89
N THR A 146 -8.85 18.07 -19.64
CA THR A 146 -10.25 18.36 -19.27
C THR A 146 -11.17 17.95 -20.39
N PHE A 147 -12.43 17.70 -20.09
CA PHE A 147 -13.46 17.53 -21.12
C PHE A 147 -13.70 18.83 -21.86
N ARG A 148 -13.95 18.76 -23.18
CA ARG A 148 -14.23 19.94 -23.98
C ARG A 148 -15.56 20.61 -23.65
N SER A 149 -16.51 19.86 -23.09
CA SER A 149 -17.80 20.39 -22.68
C SER A 149 -18.41 19.58 -21.53
N PRO A 150 -19.38 20.16 -20.79
CA PRO A 150 -20.14 19.42 -19.79
C PRO A 150 -20.87 18.19 -20.33
N GLU A 151 -21.22 18.20 -21.60
CA GLU A 151 -21.85 17.07 -22.27
C GLU A 151 -20.86 15.89 -22.42
N HIS A 152 -19.65 16.13 -22.90
CA HIS A 152 -18.60 15.11 -22.96
C HIS A 152 -18.30 14.52 -21.56
N ARG A 153 -18.31 15.37 -20.54
CA ARG A 153 -18.12 14.92 -19.17
C ARG A 153 -19.25 13.99 -18.72
N ARG A 154 -20.50 14.32 -18.98
CA ARG A 154 -21.65 13.46 -18.63
C ARG A 154 -21.62 12.13 -19.37
N LYS A 155 -21.18 12.15 -20.65
CA LYS A 155 -21.08 10.98 -21.52
C LYS A 155 -19.71 10.30 -21.50
N TRP A 156 -18.94 10.45 -20.45
CA TRP A 156 -17.58 9.93 -20.36
C TRP A 156 -17.48 8.42 -20.65
N LYS A 157 -18.51 7.63 -20.31
CA LYS A 157 -18.58 6.19 -20.59
C LYS A 157 -18.65 5.86 -22.07
N GLU A 158 -19.20 6.77 -22.87
CA GLU A 158 -19.33 6.62 -24.30
C GLU A 158 -18.02 6.95 -25.04
N MET A 159 -17.06 7.57 -24.32
CA MET A 159 -15.76 7.90 -24.90
C MET A 159 -14.92 6.64 -25.08
N LEU A 160 -14.74 6.24 -26.36
CA LEU A 160 -13.88 5.12 -26.71
C LEU A 160 -12.41 5.50 -26.47
N LEU A 161 -11.80 4.89 -25.48
CA LEU A 161 -10.38 5.07 -25.22
C LEU A 161 -9.54 4.43 -26.34
N PRO A 162 -8.43 5.07 -26.76
CA PRO A 162 -7.45 4.43 -27.62
C PRO A 162 -6.95 3.11 -27.02
N GLU A 163 -6.57 2.17 -27.88
CA GLU A 163 -5.94 0.92 -27.44
C GLU A 163 -4.71 1.23 -26.57
N GLY A 164 -4.54 0.50 -25.48
CA GLY A 164 -3.49 0.75 -24.49
C GLY A 164 -3.85 1.80 -23.44
N MET A 165 -5.08 2.32 -23.45
CA MET A 165 -5.60 3.20 -22.41
C MET A 165 -6.76 2.53 -21.68
N TYR A 166 -6.83 2.72 -20.37
CA TYR A 166 -7.79 2.05 -19.47
C TYR A 166 -8.35 3.04 -18.47
N TRP A 167 -9.66 3.07 -18.30
CA TRP A 167 -10.27 3.76 -17.19
C TRP A 167 -9.84 3.11 -15.86
N GLY A 168 -9.50 3.93 -14.87
CA GLY A 168 -9.13 3.49 -13.53
C GLY A 168 -9.82 4.30 -12.44
N GLY A 169 -9.42 4.08 -11.19
CA GLY A 169 -10.01 4.77 -10.04
C GLY A 169 -11.54 4.64 -10.02
N ASP A 170 -12.22 5.74 -9.72
CA ASP A 170 -13.69 5.81 -9.67
C ASP A 170 -14.35 5.43 -10.98
N CYS A 171 -13.72 5.79 -12.11
CA CYS A 171 -14.24 5.43 -13.44
C CYS A 171 -14.21 3.92 -13.66
N GLY A 172 -13.08 3.28 -13.34
CA GLY A 172 -12.94 1.83 -13.45
C GLY A 172 -13.93 1.10 -12.55
N ALA A 173 -14.08 1.53 -11.31
CA ALA A 173 -15.05 0.96 -10.38
C ALA A 173 -16.49 1.09 -10.91
N ASN A 174 -16.87 2.28 -11.37
CA ASN A 174 -18.20 2.50 -11.94
C ASN A 174 -18.49 1.62 -13.18
N LEU A 175 -17.48 1.34 -14.00
CA LEU A 175 -17.66 0.45 -15.16
C LEU A 175 -17.88 -1.02 -14.75
N VAL A 176 -17.42 -1.41 -13.55
CA VAL A 176 -17.59 -2.77 -13.02
C VAL A 176 -18.94 -2.95 -12.33
N ASP A 177 -19.32 -2.04 -11.42
CA ASP A 177 -20.49 -2.21 -10.56
C ASP A 177 -21.60 -1.16 -10.77
N GLY A 178 -21.30 -0.04 -11.46
CA GLY A 178 -22.25 1.03 -11.74
C GLY A 178 -22.62 1.89 -10.52
N TYR A 179 -22.13 1.56 -9.35
CA TYR A 179 -22.56 2.18 -8.09
C TYR A 179 -21.91 3.55 -7.84
N LEU A 180 -20.60 3.63 -8.02
CA LEU A 180 -19.84 4.85 -7.74
C LEU A 180 -20.00 5.89 -8.86
N ILE A 181 -20.40 7.11 -8.54
CA ILE A 181 -20.37 8.23 -9.49
C ILE A 181 -18.98 8.84 -9.45
N PRO A 182 -18.21 8.84 -10.56
CA PRO A 182 -16.85 9.35 -10.57
C PRO A 182 -16.78 10.83 -10.20
N GLY A 183 -16.07 11.15 -9.13
CA GLY A 183 -15.68 12.50 -8.77
C GLY A 183 -14.42 12.94 -9.53
N GLU A 184 -13.51 12.02 -9.76
CA GLU A 184 -12.26 12.19 -10.47
C GLU A 184 -12.19 11.22 -11.67
N PHE A 185 -11.54 11.65 -12.74
CA PHE A 185 -11.38 10.85 -13.95
C PHE A 185 -9.93 10.41 -14.08
N GLU A 186 -9.70 9.10 -14.02
CA GLU A 186 -8.36 8.54 -14.08
C GLU A 186 -8.24 7.60 -15.30
N ILE A 187 -7.18 7.78 -16.07
CA ILE A 187 -6.83 6.93 -17.20
C ILE A 187 -5.41 6.42 -16.98
N TYR A 188 -5.21 5.12 -17.12
CA TYR A 188 -3.89 4.50 -17.16
C TYR A 188 -3.53 4.20 -18.61
N SER A 189 -2.28 4.51 -18.99
CA SER A 189 -1.84 4.40 -20.38
C SER A 189 -0.44 3.80 -20.50
N ASP A 190 -0.25 2.92 -21.46
CA ASP A 190 1.07 2.46 -21.94
C ASP A 190 1.43 3.04 -23.33
N VAL A 191 0.59 3.98 -23.82
CA VAL A 191 0.80 4.70 -25.08
C VAL A 191 0.85 6.22 -24.85
N ALA A 192 1.16 6.98 -25.86
CA ALA A 192 1.25 8.44 -25.76
C ALA A 192 -0.11 9.07 -25.39
N SER A 193 -0.14 9.89 -24.32
CA SER A 193 -1.37 10.56 -23.85
C SER A 193 -2.04 11.45 -24.90
N SER A 194 -1.27 11.95 -25.87
CA SER A 194 -1.78 12.74 -26.99
C SER A 194 -2.78 11.99 -27.89
N LEU A 195 -2.75 10.65 -27.88
CA LEU A 195 -3.72 9.85 -28.63
C LEU A 195 -5.15 10.08 -28.13
N LEU A 196 -5.34 10.43 -26.86
CA LEU A 196 -6.65 10.71 -26.29
C LEU A 196 -7.33 11.94 -26.98
N LEU A 197 -6.54 12.87 -27.51
CA LEU A 197 -7.06 14.03 -28.24
C LEU A 197 -7.84 13.64 -29.51
N ARG A 198 -7.54 12.47 -30.09
CA ARG A 198 -8.23 11.95 -31.27
C ARG A 198 -9.70 11.63 -31.02
N THR A 199 -10.09 11.43 -29.75
CA THR A 199 -11.50 11.21 -29.38
C THR A 199 -12.36 12.46 -29.61
N GLY A 200 -11.74 13.64 -29.75
CA GLY A 200 -12.45 14.92 -29.85
C GLY A 200 -13.13 15.38 -28.55
N ALA A 201 -13.17 14.54 -27.51
CA ALA A 201 -13.90 14.80 -26.28
C ALA A 201 -13.10 15.57 -25.23
N VAL A 202 -11.77 15.61 -25.35
CA VAL A 202 -10.87 16.21 -24.34
C VAL A 202 -9.90 17.22 -24.94
N MET A 203 -9.30 18.04 -24.08
CA MET A 203 -8.25 18.98 -24.44
C MET A 203 -7.21 19.07 -23.29
N PRO A 204 -5.95 19.45 -23.60
CA PRO A 204 -4.92 19.63 -22.58
C PRO A 204 -5.31 20.70 -21.57
N ALA A 205 -5.08 20.45 -20.28
CA ALA A 205 -5.31 21.42 -19.22
C ALA A 205 -4.39 21.08 -18.02
N PRO A 206 -3.47 21.96 -17.60
CA PRO A 206 -2.54 21.69 -16.51
C PRO A 206 -3.23 21.30 -15.19
N ASN A 207 -4.41 21.87 -14.93
CA ASN A 207 -5.24 21.57 -13.76
C ASN A 207 -6.52 20.80 -14.14
N GLY A 208 -6.48 20.07 -15.26
CA GLY A 208 -7.63 19.32 -15.75
C GLY A 208 -8.07 18.20 -14.82
N GLU A 209 -9.36 17.88 -14.86
CA GLU A 209 -10.01 16.86 -14.04
C GLU A 209 -9.67 15.43 -14.46
N ILE A 210 -9.21 15.23 -15.68
CA ILE A 210 -8.78 13.92 -16.20
C ILE A 210 -7.29 13.78 -15.93
N ARG A 211 -6.92 12.82 -15.09
CA ARG A 211 -5.53 12.49 -14.76
C ARG A 211 -5.08 11.28 -15.56
N ILE A 212 -3.99 11.42 -16.29
CA ILE A 212 -3.42 10.34 -17.08
C ILE A 212 -2.17 9.85 -16.41
N TYR A 213 -2.16 8.56 -16.03
CA TYR A 213 -1.08 7.88 -15.36
C TYR A 213 -0.42 6.86 -16.27
N LYS A 214 0.87 6.63 -16.08
CA LYS A 214 1.57 5.53 -16.72
C LYS A 214 1.02 4.20 -16.19
N LYS A 215 0.64 3.30 -17.09
CA LYS A 215 0.28 1.93 -16.73
C LYS A 215 1.47 1.25 -16.03
N PHE A 216 1.22 0.55 -14.93
CA PHE A 216 2.28 -0.01 -14.10
C PHE A 216 2.10 -1.50 -13.79
N TRP A 217 0.93 -2.07 -14.03
CA TRP A 217 0.68 -3.49 -13.86
C TRP A 217 1.15 -4.30 -15.06
N ILE A 218 1.36 -5.61 -14.83
CA ILE A 218 1.83 -6.57 -15.81
C ILE A 218 0.60 -7.28 -16.40
N GLY A 219 0.60 -7.45 -17.72
CA GLY A 219 -0.50 -8.11 -18.43
C GLY A 219 -1.59 -7.15 -18.91
N LYS A 220 -2.69 -7.74 -19.43
CA LYS A 220 -3.87 -6.98 -19.84
C LYS A 220 -4.69 -6.59 -18.60
N ALA A 221 -5.36 -5.45 -18.65
CA ALA A 221 -6.44 -5.16 -17.70
C ALA A 221 -7.61 -6.09 -18.09
N ASN A 222 -8.09 -6.86 -17.14
CA ASN A 222 -9.34 -7.64 -17.31
C ASN A 222 -10.51 -6.74 -17.01
#